data_d31c7d1a2d8c65dd68aaca623e4d1e19
#
_entry.id   d31c7d1a2d8c65dd68aaca623e4d1e19
#
_cell.length_a   1.000
_cell.length_b   1.000
_cell.length_c   1.000
_cell.angle_alpha   90.00
_cell.angle_beta   90.00
_cell.angle_gamma   90.00
#
_symmetry.space_group_name_H-M   'P 1'
#
loop_
_entity.id
_entity.type
_entity.pdbx_description
1 polymer ?
#
loop_
_entity_poly.entity_id
_entity_poly.type
_entity_poly.pdbx_seq_one_letter_code
_entity_poly.pdbx_strand_id
1 'polypeptide(L)'
;MSYEYNEDNLVEQATVDVLESLDWAITTAWKQETFGDDKTLGRDDKSQVILKKFLIPKLKEFNPNLPDKVYNDAYLQIAQKIADKTLDRINKEKYLLLKNGIEVSYQNDKGELEKKKLKVFDFKEPLNNDFLAVRQFEVLGELYLRRPDV
;
A
#
# COMPACT_ATOMS: atom_id res chain seq x y z
N MET A 1 -35.98 -19.32 5.51
CA MET A 1 -34.68 -18.94 4.96
C MET A 1 -33.64 -19.63 5.80
N SER A 2 -32.89 -20.54 5.21
CA SER A 2 -31.74 -21.15 5.85
C SER A 2 -30.61 -20.09 5.88
N TYR A 3 -30.29 -19.54 7.03
CA TYR A 3 -29.05 -18.82 7.21
C TYR A 3 -27.93 -19.84 7.05
N GLU A 4 -27.21 -19.80 5.95
CA GLU A 4 -25.94 -20.51 5.85
C GLU A 4 -24.98 -19.86 6.82
N TYR A 5 -24.77 -20.53 7.95
CA TYR A 5 -23.71 -20.20 8.91
C TYR A 5 -22.38 -20.63 8.29
N ASN A 6 -21.76 -19.74 7.53
CA ASN A 6 -20.39 -19.90 7.06
C ASN A 6 -19.52 -18.77 7.63
N GLU A 7 -18.20 -18.96 7.59
CA GLU A 7 -17.22 -18.01 8.12
C GLU A 7 -17.31 -16.64 7.43
N ASP A 8 -17.59 -16.64 6.11
CA ASP A 8 -17.76 -15.41 5.33
C ASP A 8 -18.90 -14.54 5.89
N ASN A 9 -20.06 -15.13 6.15
CA ASN A 9 -21.21 -14.38 6.66
C ASN A 9 -21.07 -13.94 8.11
N LEU A 10 -20.37 -14.72 8.95
CA LEU A 10 -20.29 -14.46 10.38
C LEU A 10 -19.18 -13.50 10.76
N VAL A 11 -18.06 -13.53 10.04
CA VAL A 11 -16.84 -12.80 10.41
C VAL A 11 -16.43 -11.81 9.34
N GLU A 12 -16.21 -12.26 8.09
CA GLU A 12 -15.70 -11.39 7.05
C GLU A 12 -16.70 -10.29 6.69
N GLN A 13 -17.98 -10.63 6.46
CA GLN A 13 -18.97 -9.63 6.09
C GLN A 13 -19.23 -8.64 7.22
N ALA A 14 -19.30 -9.10 8.47
CA ALA A 14 -19.45 -8.20 9.62
C ALA A 14 -18.28 -7.23 9.76
N THR A 15 -17.03 -7.68 9.46
CA THR A 15 -15.86 -6.83 9.45
C THR A 15 -15.93 -5.80 8.33
N VAL A 16 -16.33 -6.21 7.13
CA VAL A 16 -16.53 -5.31 5.98
C VAL A 16 -17.55 -4.23 6.30
N ASP A 17 -18.71 -4.59 6.86
CA ASP A 17 -19.78 -3.63 7.21
C ASP A 17 -19.26 -2.56 8.20
N VAL A 18 -18.44 -2.96 9.17
CA VAL A 18 -17.82 -2.01 10.10
C VAL A 18 -16.83 -1.07 9.38
N LEU A 19 -15.97 -1.61 8.52
CA LEU A 19 -14.97 -0.82 7.80
C LEU A 19 -15.66 0.16 6.82
N GLU A 20 -16.70 -0.27 6.11
CA GLU A 20 -17.50 0.62 5.26
C GLU A 20 -18.16 1.75 6.08
N SER A 21 -18.65 1.44 7.29
CA SER A 21 -19.22 2.46 8.19
C SER A 21 -18.19 3.50 8.67
N LEU A 22 -16.91 3.17 8.56
CA LEU A 22 -15.76 4.05 8.84
C LEU A 22 -15.16 4.70 7.58
N ASP A 23 -15.89 4.69 6.48
CA ASP A 23 -15.49 5.24 5.17
C ASP A 23 -14.25 4.59 4.54
N TRP A 24 -13.99 3.31 4.85
CA TRP A 24 -12.96 2.54 4.16
C TRP A 24 -13.46 2.06 2.80
N ALA A 25 -12.62 2.17 1.78
CA ALA A 25 -12.86 1.50 0.51
C ALA A 25 -12.66 -0.01 0.66
N ILE A 26 -13.53 -0.81 0.05
CA ILE A 26 -13.46 -2.27 0.11
C ILE A 26 -13.21 -2.83 -1.28
N THR A 27 -12.30 -3.79 -1.38
CA THR A 27 -12.02 -4.52 -2.63
C THR A 27 -11.84 -6.00 -2.31
N THR A 28 -12.40 -6.88 -3.14
CA THR A 28 -12.18 -8.32 -3.05
C THR A 28 -11.17 -8.75 -4.11
N ALA A 29 -10.08 -9.38 -3.70
CA ALA A 29 -9.02 -9.82 -4.61
C ALA A 29 -9.24 -11.25 -5.11
N TRP A 30 -9.55 -12.20 -4.22
CA TRP A 30 -9.64 -13.61 -4.56
C TRP A 30 -10.56 -13.90 -5.75
N LYS A 31 -10.06 -14.60 -6.76
CA LYS A 31 -10.73 -14.94 -8.02
C LYS A 31 -11.27 -13.76 -8.85
N GLN A 32 -11.23 -12.55 -8.32
CA GLN A 32 -11.74 -11.34 -8.99
C GLN A 32 -10.62 -10.38 -9.39
N GLU A 33 -9.42 -10.57 -8.83
CA GLU A 33 -8.29 -9.72 -9.14
C GLU A 33 -7.81 -9.94 -10.57
N THR A 34 -7.61 -8.82 -11.27
CA THR A 34 -6.92 -8.76 -12.54
C THR A 34 -5.63 -7.96 -12.35
N PHE A 35 -4.54 -8.37 -13.03
CA PHE A 35 -3.21 -7.81 -12.86
C PHE A 35 -2.88 -6.76 -13.93
N GLY A 36 -2.04 -5.80 -13.57
CA GLY A 36 -1.59 -4.67 -14.38
C GLY A 36 -1.90 -3.32 -13.72
N ASP A 37 -1.23 -2.26 -14.16
CA ASP A 37 -1.27 -0.92 -13.55
C ASP A 37 -2.69 -0.37 -13.34
N ASP A 38 -3.57 -0.53 -14.34
CA ASP A 38 -4.95 0.00 -14.31
C ASP A 38 -5.99 -1.02 -13.80
N LYS A 39 -5.53 -2.20 -13.34
CA LYS A 39 -6.42 -3.29 -12.93
C LYS A 39 -6.78 -3.18 -11.45
N THR A 40 -7.39 -4.22 -10.89
CA THR A 40 -8.04 -4.22 -9.56
C THR A 40 -7.21 -3.53 -8.49
N LEU A 41 -5.99 -3.99 -8.25
CA LEU A 41 -5.07 -3.44 -7.25
C LEU A 41 -3.85 -2.74 -7.87
N GLY A 42 -3.73 -2.71 -9.20
CA GLY A 42 -2.62 -2.08 -9.91
C GLY A 42 -1.28 -2.74 -9.61
N ARG A 43 -1.26 -4.07 -9.46
CA ARG A 43 -0.04 -4.86 -9.26
C ARG A 43 0.14 -5.86 -10.39
N ASP A 44 1.40 -6.21 -10.71
CA ASP A 44 1.72 -7.11 -11.82
C ASP A 44 1.52 -8.57 -11.44
N ASP A 45 1.75 -8.90 -10.17
CA ASP A 45 1.62 -10.24 -9.63
C ASP A 45 1.36 -10.25 -8.11
N LYS A 46 1.16 -11.43 -7.56
CA LYS A 46 0.86 -11.65 -6.14
C LYS A 46 2.06 -11.43 -5.21
N SER A 47 3.26 -11.22 -5.71
CA SER A 47 4.43 -10.90 -4.87
C SER A 47 4.53 -9.42 -4.51
N GLN A 48 3.83 -8.55 -5.25
CA GLN A 48 3.77 -7.13 -4.98
C GLN A 48 2.73 -6.83 -3.90
N VAL A 49 3.20 -6.40 -2.75
CA VAL A 49 2.35 -6.06 -1.59
C VAL A 49 2.18 -4.55 -1.40
N ILE A 50 3.07 -3.75 -1.98
CA ILE A 50 2.96 -2.29 -1.97
C ILE A 50 2.24 -1.86 -3.25
N LEU A 51 1.03 -1.35 -3.09
CA LEU A 51 0.13 -1.04 -4.19
C LEU A 51 0.44 0.34 -4.79
N LYS A 52 1.22 0.35 -5.86
CA LYS A 52 1.67 1.57 -6.55
C LYS A 52 0.51 2.47 -6.96
N LYS A 53 -0.57 1.86 -7.47
CA LYS A 53 -1.80 2.55 -7.91
C LYS A 53 -2.39 3.47 -6.84
N PHE A 54 -2.28 3.11 -5.56
CA PHE A 54 -2.82 3.89 -4.45
C PHE A 54 -1.76 4.78 -3.82
N LEU A 55 -0.52 4.30 -3.70
CA LEU A 55 0.55 5.04 -3.03
C LEU A 55 1.01 6.28 -3.80
N ILE A 56 1.22 6.18 -5.13
CA ILE A 56 1.75 7.29 -5.92
C ILE A 56 0.81 8.52 -5.92
N PRO A 57 -0.51 8.39 -6.15
CA PRO A 57 -1.41 9.53 -6.07
C PRO A 57 -1.39 10.22 -4.69
N LYS A 58 -1.36 9.43 -3.61
CA LYS A 58 -1.31 9.99 -2.25
C LYS A 58 0.03 10.66 -1.92
N LEU A 59 1.15 10.11 -2.41
CA LEU A 59 2.44 10.79 -2.32
C LEU A 59 2.44 12.14 -3.03
N LYS A 60 1.80 12.23 -4.21
CA LYS A 60 1.66 13.51 -4.95
C LYS A 60 0.78 14.50 -4.20
N GLU A 61 -0.31 14.05 -3.62
CA GLU A 61 -1.23 14.89 -2.83
C GLU A 61 -0.52 15.48 -1.61
N PHE A 62 0.20 14.65 -0.84
CA PHE A 62 0.90 15.11 0.35
C PHE A 62 2.18 15.93 0.06
N ASN A 63 2.76 15.76 -1.11
CA ASN A 63 4.03 16.40 -1.49
C ASN A 63 3.95 16.95 -2.91
N PRO A 64 3.15 17.99 -3.17
CA PRO A 64 2.91 18.49 -4.52
C PRO A 64 4.16 19.13 -5.15
N ASN A 65 4.09 19.32 -6.48
CA ASN A 65 5.06 20.08 -7.26
C ASN A 65 6.47 19.47 -7.32
N LEU A 66 6.55 18.14 -7.37
CA LEU A 66 7.80 17.41 -7.59
C LEU A 66 7.77 16.65 -8.92
N PRO A 67 8.91 16.40 -9.55
CA PRO A 67 8.98 15.56 -10.74
C PRO A 67 8.45 14.14 -10.48
N ASP A 68 7.80 13.52 -11.46
CA ASP A 68 7.25 12.17 -11.35
C ASP A 68 8.29 11.12 -10.94
N LYS A 69 9.53 11.29 -11.36
CA LYS A 69 10.65 10.43 -10.97
C LYS A 69 10.80 10.36 -9.46
N VAL A 70 10.63 11.47 -8.74
CA VAL A 70 10.79 11.55 -7.28
C VAL A 70 9.80 10.63 -6.56
N TYR A 71 8.55 10.60 -7.01
CA TYR A 71 7.53 9.72 -6.43
C TYR A 71 7.80 8.25 -6.73
N ASN A 72 8.28 7.94 -7.93
CA ASN A 72 8.69 6.59 -8.27
C ASN A 72 9.91 6.12 -7.45
N ASP A 73 10.90 6.97 -7.24
CA ASP A 73 12.06 6.67 -6.40
C ASP A 73 11.64 6.41 -4.94
N ALA A 74 10.70 7.20 -4.42
CA ALA A 74 10.11 6.99 -3.09
C ALA A 74 9.36 5.65 -3.01
N TYR A 75 8.54 5.34 -4.01
CA TYR A 75 7.86 4.04 -4.10
C TYR A 75 8.86 2.88 -4.08
N LEU A 76 9.92 2.95 -4.87
CA LEU A 76 10.94 1.90 -4.94
C LEU A 76 11.66 1.68 -3.62
N GLN A 77 11.93 2.73 -2.84
CA GLN A 77 12.53 2.59 -1.51
C GLN A 77 11.64 1.76 -0.55
N ILE A 78 10.32 1.86 -0.66
CA ILE A 78 9.40 1.05 0.13
C ILE A 78 9.25 -0.36 -0.47
N ALA A 79 9.07 -0.45 -1.77
CA ALA A 79 8.69 -1.68 -2.47
C ALA A 79 9.84 -2.65 -2.69
N GLN A 80 11.08 -2.15 -2.81
CA GLN A 80 12.24 -3.00 -3.11
C GLN A 80 12.47 -4.07 -2.04
N LYS A 81 12.81 -5.26 -2.48
CA LYS A 81 13.30 -6.33 -1.62
C LYS A 81 14.71 -6.01 -1.15
N ILE A 82 14.98 -6.21 0.14
CA ILE A 82 16.30 -6.03 0.72
C ILE A 82 16.87 -7.41 1.00
N ALA A 83 17.95 -7.76 0.30
CA ALA A 83 18.75 -8.94 0.61
C ALA A 83 19.68 -8.66 1.81
N ASP A 84 20.23 -9.70 2.42
CA ASP A 84 21.28 -9.65 3.45
C ASP A 84 20.89 -9.01 4.80
N LYS A 85 19.58 -8.90 5.09
CA LYS A 85 19.07 -8.46 6.40
C LYS A 85 18.02 -9.43 6.93
N THR A 86 17.87 -9.46 8.26
CA THR A 86 16.79 -10.20 8.91
C THR A 86 15.44 -9.52 8.69
N LEU A 87 14.34 -10.29 8.70
CA LEU A 87 13.00 -9.78 8.43
C LEU A 87 12.57 -8.70 9.43
N ASP A 88 12.90 -8.86 10.71
CA ASP A 88 12.60 -7.86 11.75
C ASP A 88 13.30 -6.53 11.48
N ARG A 89 14.55 -6.56 11.01
CA ARG A 89 15.31 -5.37 10.63
C ARG A 89 14.73 -4.70 9.39
N ILE A 90 14.38 -5.48 8.37
CA ILE A 90 13.71 -4.98 7.17
C ILE A 90 12.39 -4.31 7.53
N ASN A 91 11.56 -4.97 8.34
CA ASN A 91 10.27 -4.44 8.78
C ASN A 91 10.44 -3.13 9.57
N LYS A 92 11.43 -3.07 10.47
CA LYS A 92 11.72 -1.84 11.21
C LYS A 92 12.14 -0.69 10.28
N GLU A 93 13.03 -0.95 9.32
CA GLU A 93 13.47 0.06 8.36
C GLU A 93 12.30 0.56 7.50
N LYS A 94 11.47 -0.34 6.96
CA LYS A 94 10.26 0.02 6.20
C LYS A 94 9.27 0.83 7.04
N TYR A 95 9.04 0.40 8.29
CA TYR A 95 8.18 1.14 9.22
C TYR A 95 8.69 2.57 9.45
N LEU A 96 9.99 2.76 9.61
CA LEU A 96 10.57 4.09 9.79
C LEU A 96 10.42 4.98 8.54
N LEU A 97 10.51 4.41 7.33
CA LEU A 97 10.22 5.16 6.09
C LEU A 97 8.76 5.63 6.07
N LEU A 98 7.82 4.77 6.44
CA LEU A 98 6.39 5.11 6.50
C LEU A 98 6.10 6.16 7.58
N LYS A 99 6.70 6.00 8.77
CA LYS A 99 6.46 6.87 9.92
C LYS A 99 7.11 8.24 9.77
N ASN A 100 8.37 8.28 9.36
CA ASN A 100 9.18 9.49 9.36
C ASN A 100 9.23 10.20 8.01
N GLY A 101 8.71 9.55 6.95
CA GLY A 101 8.82 10.01 5.57
C GLY A 101 10.06 9.49 4.86
N ILE A 102 10.03 9.58 3.54
CA ILE A 102 11.06 9.03 2.64
C ILE A 102 11.95 10.16 2.14
N GLU A 103 13.25 10.08 2.40
CA GLU A 103 14.21 11.05 1.87
C GLU A 103 14.51 10.71 0.40
N VAL A 104 14.34 11.70 -0.47
CA VAL A 104 14.65 11.63 -1.90
C VAL A 104 15.56 12.77 -2.30
N SER A 105 16.39 12.53 -3.32
CA SER A 105 17.26 13.54 -3.91
C SER A 105 16.88 13.71 -5.38
N TYR A 106 16.75 14.94 -5.84
CA TYR A 106 16.42 15.25 -7.22
C TYR A 106 17.08 16.55 -7.66
N GLN A 107 17.17 16.78 -8.97
CA GLN A 107 17.61 18.06 -9.50
C GLN A 107 16.41 18.97 -9.71
N ASN A 108 16.49 20.20 -9.19
CA ASN A 108 15.50 21.22 -9.41
C ASN A 108 15.61 21.80 -10.83
N ASP A 109 14.71 22.73 -11.17
CA ASP A 109 14.68 23.38 -12.50
C ASP A 109 15.97 24.17 -12.82
N LYS A 110 16.79 24.47 -11.82
CA LYS A 110 18.10 25.15 -11.96
C LYS A 110 19.25 24.17 -12.09
N GLY A 111 18.99 22.84 -12.04
CA GLY A 111 20.00 21.80 -12.08
C GLY A 111 20.73 21.57 -10.75
N GLU A 112 20.28 22.19 -9.67
CA GLU A 112 20.84 22.02 -8.34
C GLU A 112 20.27 20.77 -7.67
N LEU A 113 21.11 20.03 -6.91
CA LEU A 113 20.68 18.86 -6.17
C LEU A 113 19.93 19.29 -4.91
N GLU A 114 18.67 18.93 -4.83
CA GLU A 114 17.85 19.12 -3.65
C GLU A 114 17.52 17.80 -2.96
N LYS A 115 17.44 17.84 -1.63
CA LYS A 115 16.94 16.75 -0.80
C LYS A 115 15.59 17.12 -0.20
N LYS A 116 14.63 16.22 -0.27
CA LYS A 116 13.32 16.41 0.31
C LYS A 116 12.87 15.15 1.01
N LYS A 117 12.17 15.33 2.12
CA LYS A 117 11.54 14.26 2.87
C LYS A 117 10.06 14.22 2.54
N LEU A 118 9.62 13.15 1.88
CA LEU A 118 8.23 12.97 1.46
C LEU A 118 7.39 12.40 2.59
N LYS A 119 6.29 13.07 2.90
CA LYS A 119 5.26 12.54 3.82
C LYS A 119 4.52 11.40 3.12
N VAL A 120 4.38 10.26 3.82
CA VAL A 120 3.66 9.08 3.33
C VAL A 120 2.28 8.99 3.99
N PHE A 121 2.22 9.22 5.31
CA PHE A 121 0.98 9.25 6.09
C PHE A 121 0.83 10.55 6.83
N ASP A 122 -0.42 10.98 6.99
CA ASP A 122 -0.76 12.09 7.87
C ASP A 122 -1.22 11.56 9.23
N PHE A 123 -0.31 11.56 10.21
CA PHE A 123 -0.61 11.13 11.59
C PHE A 123 -1.29 12.23 12.42
N LYS A 124 -1.24 13.48 11.99
CA LYS A 124 -1.87 14.60 12.69
C LYS A 124 -3.36 14.69 12.36
N GLU A 125 -3.66 14.51 11.08
CA GLU A 125 -5.02 14.53 10.54
C GLU A 125 -5.30 13.19 9.83
N PRO A 126 -5.64 12.11 10.58
CA PRO A 126 -5.77 10.77 10.01
C PRO A 126 -6.78 10.66 8.86
N LEU A 127 -7.81 11.52 8.85
CA LEU A 127 -8.82 11.55 7.79
C LEU A 127 -8.30 12.05 6.43
N ASN A 128 -7.09 12.62 6.39
CA ASN A 128 -6.44 12.95 5.13
C ASN A 128 -5.88 11.71 4.41
N ASN A 129 -5.79 10.57 5.10
CA ASN A 129 -5.33 9.32 4.49
C ASN A 129 -6.50 8.58 3.82
N ASP A 130 -6.19 7.81 2.78
CA ASP A 130 -7.12 6.87 2.19
C ASP A 130 -6.95 5.50 2.84
N PHE A 131 -8.05 4.88 3.22
CA PHE A 131 -8.06 3.56 3.83
C PHE A 131 -8.70 2.56 2.87
N LEU A 132 -7.99 1.48 2.60
CA LEU A 132 -8.42 0.39 1.73
C LEU A 132 -8.33 -0.93 2.47
N ALA A 133 -9.43 -1.65 2.56
CA ALA A 133 -9.48 -3.03 3.01
C ALA A 133 -9.59 -3.97 1.80
N VAL A 134 -8.71 -4.92 1.71
CA VAL A 134 -8.69 -5.90 0.62
C VAL A 134 -9.02 -7.27 1.17
N ARG A 135 -10.19 -7.79 0.81
CA ARG A 135 -10.62 -9.14 1.17
C ARG A 135 -9.86 -10.17 0.36
N GLN A 136 -9.44 -11.24 1.03
CA GLN A 136 -8.83 -12.41 0.39
C GLN A 136 -7.61 -12.02 -0.46
N PHE A 137 -6.74 -11.17 0.11
CA PHE A 137 -5.55 -10.67 -0.55
C PHE A 137 -4.47 -11.73 -0.65
N GLU A 138 -4.29 -12.32 -1.80
CA GLU A 138 -3.26 -13.35 -2.01
C GLU A 138 -1.86 -12.74 -2.12
N VAL A 139 -0.95 -13.22 -1.30
CA VAL A 139 0.47 -12.81 -1.30
C VAL A 139 1.35 -14.03 -1.56
N LEU A 140 2.15 -13.94 -2.61
CA LEU A 140 3.16 -14.94 -2.95
C LEU A 140 4.50 -14.56 -2.29
N GLY A 141 4.86 -15.29 -1.23
CA GLY A 141 6.18 -15.23 -0.62
C GLY A 141 7.19 -16.09 -1.37
N GLU A 142 8.38 -16.26 -0.83
CA GLU A 142 9.43 -17.09 -1.44
C GLU A 142 9.06 -18.59 -1.48
N LEU A 143 8.34 -19.07 -0.46
CA LEU A 143 8.01 -20.49 -0.30
C LEU A 143 6.52 -20.79 -0.41
N TYR A 144 5.65 -19.83 -0.03
CA TYR A 144 4.22 -20.09 0.13
C TYR A 144 3.36 -18.96 -0.40
N LEU A 145 2.21 -19.34 -0.97
CA LEU A 145 1.09 -18.46 -1.18
C LEU A 145 0.29 -18.35 0.13
N ARG A 146 0.01 -17.13 0.56
CA ARG A 146 -0.83 -16.80 1.72
C ARG A 146 -2.03 -15.99 1.27
N ARG A 147 -3.14 -16.18 1.95
CA ARG A 147 -4.38 -15.45 1.68
C ARG A 147 -5.05 -15.12 3.02
N PRO A 148 -4.78 -13.95 3.60
CA PRO A 148 -5.53 -13.44 4.73
C PRO A 148 -6.97 -13.12 4.33
N ASP A 149 -7.89 -13.15 5.28
CA ASP A 149 -9.32 -12.93 5.02
C ASP A 149 -9.62 -11.44 4.76
N VAL A 150 -9.06 -10.55 5.57
CA VAL A 150 -9.12 -9.08 5.40
C VAL A 150 -7.80 -8.46 5.85
#